data_2d1da2fd94ba74972beef7b1f291292d
#
_entry.id   2d1da2fd94ba74972beef7b1f291292d
#
_cell.length_a   1.000
_cell.length_b   1.000
_cell.length_c   1.000
_cell.angle_alpha   90.00
_cell.angle_beta   90.00
_cell.angle_gamma   90.00
#
_symmetry.space_group_name_H-M   'P 1'
#
loop_
_entity.id
_entity.type
_entity.pdbx_description
1 polymer ?
#
loop_
_entity_poly.entity_id
_entity_poly.type
_entity_poly.pdbx_seq_one_letter_code
_entity_poly.pdbx_strand_id
1 'polypeptide(L)'
;MGRENSASSFVRQKLYPVDAPPGGAWEPPFTCFRYDVLLPKGGVDAFMCPERLLEAYERHLFSWRQGLLCVLKVDQPISEPLQASYERIRDAARQSFALKRNLPVVLVAHAPFLAGASPVNRGPHCHVIALTAELSILGFTTTNDEITSDAGHLVLYREFQDAGAIS
;
A
#
# COMPACT_ATOMS: atom_id res chain seq x y z
N MET A 1 -20.09 -16.28 -2.52
CA MET A 1 -19.29 -16.38 -1.29
C MET A 1 -18.18 -15.32 -1.38
N GLY A 2 -18.17 -14.38 -0.46
CA GLY A 2 -17.30 -13.22 -0.51
C GLY A 2 -15.82 -13.60 -0.42
N ARG A 3 -15.00 -12.93 -1.21
CA ARG A 3 -13.53 -12.95 -1.13
C ARG A 3 -13.07 -12.14 0.09
N GLU A 4 -13.36 -12.61 1.30
CA GLU A 4 -13.07 -11.87 2.53
C GLU A 4 -11.57 -11.63 2.78
N ASN A 5 -10.67 -12.36 2.09
CA ASN A 5 -9.21 -12.30 2.26
C ASN A 5 -8.45 -12.04 0.95
N SER A 6 -9.01 -11.27 0.03
CA SER A 6 -8.30 -10.89 -1.20
C SER A 6 -7.45 -9.63 -1.01
N ALA A 7 -6.48 -9.39 -1.90
CA ALA A 7 -5.69 -8.17 -1.92
C ALA A 7 -6.58 -6.93 -2.10
N SER A 8 -7.57 -7.02 -3.00
CA SER A 8 -8.57 -5.97 -3.22
C SER A 8 -9.36 -5.66 -1.95
N SER A 9 -9.85 -6.71 -1.25
CA SER A 9 -10.60 -6.52 0.00
C SER A 9 -9.74 -5.83 1.06
N PHE A 10 -8.48 -6.25 1.22
CA PHE A 10 -7.56 -5.66 2.18
C PHE A 10 -7.29 -4.17 1.89
N VAL A 11 -6.91 -3.84 0.66
CA VAL A 11 -6.62 -2.45 0.27
C VAL A 11 -7.87 -1.58 0.38
N ARG A 12 -9.03 -2.09 -0.06
CA ARG A 12 -10.30 -1.39 0.05
C ARG A 12 -10.64 -1.02 1.50
N GLN A 13 -10.44 -1.93 2.47
CA GLN A 13 -10.64 -1.62 3.88
C GLN A 13 -9.73 -0.50 4.39
N LYS A 14 -8.53 -0.32 3.82
CA LYS A 14 -7.65 0.78 4.19
C LYS A 14 -8.05 2.10 3.54
N LEU A 15 -8.56 2.06 2.31
CA LEU A 15 -9.05 3.26 1.61
C LEU A 15 -10.37 3.78 2.21
N TYR A 16 -11.18 2.88 2.78
CA TYR A 16 -12.44 3.23 3.45
C TYR A 16 -12.43 2.83 4.92
N PRO A 17 -11.66 3.54 5.77
CA PRO A 17 -11.69 3.27 7.22
C PRO A 17 -13.05 3.61 7.86
N VAL A 18 -13.85 4.43 7.19
CA VAL A 18 -15.21 4.85 7.62
C VAL A 18 -16.13 4.78 6.40
N ASP A 19 -17.35 4.30 6.61
CA ASP A 19 -18.45 4.33 5.62
C ASP A 19 -18.08 3.75 4.24
N ALA A 20 -17.53 2.55 4.22
CA ALA A 20 -17.24 1.87 2.97
C ALA A 20 -18.52 1.61 2.15
N PRO A 21 -18.52 1.88 0.83
CA PRO A 21 -19.67 1.60 -0.02
C PRO A 21 -20.11 0.14 0.05
N PRO A 22 -21.40 -0.16 -0.01
CA PRO A 22 -21.92 -1.51 0.04
C PRO A 22 -21.49 -2.33 -1.20
N GLY A 23 -21.56 -3.64 -1.09
CA GLY A 23 -21.32 -4.53 -2.23
C GLY A 23 -19.90 -4.60 -2.75
N GLY A 24 -18.93 -4.04 -2.02
CA GLY A 24 -17.52 -4.03 -2.44
C GLY A 24 -17.19 -2.99 -3.51
N ALA A 25 -18.06 -2.01 -3.76
CA ALA A 25 -17.82 -0.95 -4.73
C ALA A 25 -16.61 -0.08 -4.41
N TRP A 26 -15.97 0.45 -5.46
CA TRP A 26 -14.83 1.38 -5.40
C TRP A 26 -15.30 2.76 -5.85
N GLU A 27 -15.95 3.48 -4.96
CA GLU A 27 -16.57 4.78 -5.28
C GLU A 27 -15.82 5.91 -4.56
N PRO A 28 -15.06 6.76 -5.27
CA PRO A 28 -14.49 7.97 -4.67
C PRO A 28 -15.61 8.94 -4.20
N PRO A 29 -15.33 9.76 -3.16
CA PRO A 29 -14.05 9.89 -2.46
C PRO A 29 -13.79 8.76 -1.46
N PHE A 30 -12.52 8.32 -1.40
CA PHE A 30 -12.08 7.43 -0.33
C PHE A 30 -12.08 8.18 1.01
N THR A 31 -12.36 7.46 2.11
CA THR A 31 -12.47 8.08 3.45
C THR A 31 -11.15 8.06 4.25
N CYS A 32 -10.06 7.55 3.67
CA CYS A 32 -8.72 7.71 4.23
C CYS A 32 -8.25 9.17 4.15
N PHE A 33 -7.24 9.53 4.97
CA PHE A 33 -6.69 10.89 4.97
C PHE A 33 -6.00 11.22 3.64
N ARG A 34 -5.18 10.31 3.14
CA ARG A 34 -4.49 10.43 1.85
C ARG A 34 -4.14 9.05 1.31
N TYR A 35 -4.08 8.92 -0.01
CA TYR A 35 -3.53 7.72 -0.67
C TYR A 35 -2.74 8.11 -1.91
N ASP A 36 -1.84 7.22 -2.32
CA ASP A 36 -1.11 7.27 -3.58
C ASP A 36 -0.93 5.86 -4.14
N VAL A 37 -0.85 5.76 -5.46
CA VAL A 37 -0.40 4.55 -6.16
C VAL A 37 0.96 4.84 -6.77
N LEU A 38 1.97 4.06 -6.42
CA LEU A 38 3.32 4.18 -6.95
C LEU A 38 3.55 3.04 -7.93
N LEU A 39 3.77 3.39 -9.20
CA LEU A 39 4.03 2.43 -10.24
C LEU A 39 5.54 2.41 -10.59
N PRO A 40 6.10 1.24 -10.94
CA PRO A 40 7.42 1.16 -11.55
C PRO A 40 7.41 1.80 -12.95
N LYS A 41 8.58 2.01 -13.54
CA LYS A 41 8.72 2.69 -14.85
C LYS A 41 7.91 2.04 -15.98
N GLY A 42 7.66 0.74 -15.91
CA GLY A 42 6.85 0.02 -16.88
C GLY A 42 5.34 0.03 -16.62
N GLY A 43 4.89 0.67 -15.53
CA GLY A 43 3.47 0.73 -15.19
C GLY A 43 2.70 1.61 -16.15
N VAL A 44 1.51 1.18 -16.55
CA VAL A 44 0.59 1.97 -17.40
C VAL A 44 -0.31 2.85 -16.54
N ASP A 45 -0.64 4.05 -17.01
CA ASP A 45 -1.43 5.04 -16.27
C ASP A 45 -2.78 4.51 -15.76
N ALA A 46 -3.38 3.54 -16.47
CA ALA A 46 -4.62 2.90 -16.03
C ALA A 46 -4.53 2.26 -14.64
N PHE A 47 -3.31 1.86 -14.21
CA PHE A 47 -3.04 1.25 -12.91
C PHE A 47 -2.82 2.28 -11.78
N MET A 48 -2.88 3.58 -12.08
CA MET A 48 -2.99 4.61 -11.04
C MET A 48 -4.33 4.53 -10.30
N CYS A 49 -5.33 3.84 -10.85
CA CYS A 49 -6.57 3.50 -10.19
C CYS A 49 -6.37 2.22 -9.34
N PRO A 50 -6.52 2.25 -8.01
CA PRO A 50 -6.29 1.10 -7.14
C PRO A 50 -7.12 -0.13 -7.52
N GLU A 51 -8.39 0.08 -7.89
CA GLU A 51 -9.29 -1.00 -8.32
C GLU A 51 -8.72 -1.77 -9.52
N ARG A 52 -8.36 -1.04 -10.59
CA ARG A 52 -7.82 -1.65 -11.82
C ARG A 52 -6.49 -2.35 -11.58
N LEU A 53 -5.63 -1.75 -10.76
CA LEU A 53 -4.35 -2.35 -10.38
C LEU A 53 -4.56 -3.69 -9.66
N LEU A 54 -5.45 -3.70 -8.68
CA LEU A 54 -5.70 -4.89 -7.85
C LEU A 54 -6.46 -5.98 -8.61
N GLU A 55 -7.40 -5.62 -9.47
CA GLU A 55 -8.06 -6.57 -10.36
C GLU A 55 -7.07 -7.26 -11.31
N ALA A 56 -6.16 -6.49 -11.91
CA ALA A 56 -5.12 -7.04 -12.77
C ALA A 56 -4.16 -7.94 -12.00
N TYR A 57 -3.78 -7.54 -10.77
CA TYR A 57 -2.94 -8.32 -9.88
C TYR A 57 -3.59 -9.64 -9.48
N GLU A 58 -4.84 -9.63 -9.05
CA GLU A 58 -5.56 -10.84 -8.64
C GLU A 58 -5.81 -11.81 -9.79
N ARG A 59 -6.02 -11.29 -11.01
CA ARG A 59 -6.11 -12.13 -12.22
C ARG A 59 -4.79 -12.81 -12.58
N HIS A 60 -3.66 -12.16 -12.27
CA HIS A 60 -2.33 -12.70 -12.52
C HIS A 60 -1.95 -13.79 -11.52
N LEU A 61 -2.34 -13.64 -10.24
CA LEU A 61 -1.99 -14.61 -9.20
C LEU A 61 -2.68 -15.94 -9.43
N PHE A 62 -1.92 -17.03 -9.29
CA PHE A 62 -2.49 -18.36 -9.21
C PHE A 62 -3.34 -18.49 -7.93
N SER A 63 -4.38 -19.33 -7.97
CA SER A 63 -5.36 -19.50 -6.89
C SER A 63 -4.76 -19.74 -5.50
N TRP A 64 -3.62 -20.41 -5.43
CA TRP A 64 -2.91 -20.73 -4.19
C TRP A 64 -2.02 -19.56 -3.66
N ARG A 65 -1.79 -18.52 -4.47
CA ARG A 65 -1.05 -17.30 -4.08
C ARG A 65 -1.96 -16.08 -3.95
N GLN A 66 -3.26 -16.26 -3.98
CA GLN A 66 -4.21 -15.14 -3.86
C GLN A 66 -4.02 -14.41 -2.53
N GLY A 67 -3.97 -13.08 -2.62
CA GLY A 67 -3.93 -12.19 -1.46
C GLY A 67 -2.55 -11.99 -0.85
N LEU A 68 -1.45 -12.51 -1.45
CA LEU A 68 -0.10 -12.26 -0.94
C LEU A 68 0.29 -10.80 -1.15
N LEU A 69 0.52 -10.09 -0.06
CA LEU A 69 0.94 -8.68 0.00
C LEU A 69 2.10 -8.53 0.97
N CYS A 70 3.00 -7.58 0.70
CA CYS A 70 3.94 -7.08 1.70
C CYS A 70 3.37 -5.79 2.30
N VAL A 71 3.09 -5.79 3.59
CA VAL A 71 2.48 -4.66 4.28
C VAL A 71 3.38 -4.15 5.38
N LEU A 72 3.79 -2.88 5.27
CA LEU A 72 4.48 -2.17 6.34
C LEU A 72 3.51 -1.14 6.92
N LYS A 73 3.35 -1.11 8.24
CA LYS A 73 2.68 -0.04 8.95
C LYS A 73 3.76 0.89 9.51
N VAL A 74 3.74 2.13 9.08
CA VAL A 74 4.67 3.17 9.53
C VAL A 74 3.91 4.19 10.35
N ASP A 75 4.22 4.29 11.64
CA ASP A 75 3.63 5.32 12.50
C ASP A 75 4.25 6.69 12.17
N GLN A 76 3.42 7.72 12.11
CA GLN A 76 3.84 9.08 11.80
C GLN A 76 3.99 9.86 13.11
N PRO A 77 5.14 10.53 13.35
CA PRO A 77 5.34 11.30 14.56
C PRO A 77 4.40 12.52 14.59
N ILE A 78 3.80 12.78 15.74
CA ILE A 78 2.91 13.93 15.96
C ILE A 78 3.72 15.24 16.03
N SER A 79 5.03 15.14 16.26
CA SER A 79 5.95 16.28 16.39
C SER A 79 6.26 17.01 15.10
N GLU A 80 5.82 16.49 13.96
CA GLU A 80 6.04 17.10 12.66
C GLU A 80 4.76 17.14 11.81
N PRO A 81 4.71 17.98 10.75
CA PRO A 81 3.58 18.00 9.84
C PRO A 81 3.37 16.64 9.18
N LEU A 82 2.14 16.13 9.20
CA LEU A 82 1.80 14.82 8.59
C LEU A 82 2.17 14.73 7.12
N GLN A 83 2.09 15.86 6.40
CA GLN A 83 2.49 15.94 5.00
C GLN A 83 3.98 15.63 4.82
N ALA A 84 4.85 16.21 5.65
CA ALA A 84 6.31 16.01 5.55
C ALA A 84 6.69 14.54 5.85
N SER A 85 6.09 13.97 6.89
CA SER A 85 6.25 12.55 7.22
C SER A 85 5.75 11.65 6.09
N TYR A 86 4.58 11.94 5.54
CA TYR A 86 4.01 11.19 4.43
C TYR A 86 4.91 11.18 3.19
N GLU A 87 5.47 12.34 2.79
CA GLU A 87 6.34 12.42 1.62
C GLU A 87 7.63 11.60 1.80
N ARG A 88 8.22 11.57 3.00
CA ARG A 88 9.38 10.69 3.27
C ARG A 88 9.02 9.21 3.14
N ILE A 89 7.90 8.79 3.69
CA ILE A 89 7.41 7.40 3.56
C ILE A 89 7.15 7.07 2.09
N ARG A 90 6.53 7.99 1.36
CA ARG A 90 6.24 7.84 -0.06
C ARG A 90 7.53 7.68 -0.89
N ASP A 91 8.52 8.51 -0.64
CA ASP A 91 9.80 8.45 -1.34
C ASP A 91 10.57 7.17 -1.01
N ALA A 92 10.60 6.75 0.27
CA ALA A 92 11.18 5.48 0.68
C ALA A 92 10.49 4.30 -0.02
N ALA A 93 9.15 4.28 -0.03
CA ALA A 93 8.38 3.23 -0.70
C ALA A 93 8.65 3.21 -2.22
N ARG A 94 8.73 4.38 -2.86
CA ARG A 94 9.05 4.50 -4.27
C ARG A 94 10.43 3.93 -4.59
N GLN A 95 11.45 4.27 -3.80
CA GLN A 95 12.81 3.77 -4.00
C GLN A 95 12.90 2.26 -3.76
N SER A 96 12.39 1.80 -2.61
CA SER A 96 12.55 0.40 -2.19
C SER A 96 11.72 -0.58 -3.02
N PHE A 97 10.51 -0.22 -3.42
CA PHE A 97 9.62 -1.12 -4.15
C PHE A 97 9.54 -0.81 -5.64
N ALA A 98 9.09 0.39 -6.01
CA ALA A 98 8.76 0.70 -7.39
C ALA A 98 10.02 0.77 -8.29
N LEU A 99 11.09 1.42 -7.83
CA LEU A 99 12.29 1.62 -8.63
C LEU A 99 13.30 0.48 -8.50
N LYS A 100 13.49 -0.05 -7.30
CA LYS A 100 14.48 -1.10 -7.04
C LYS A 100 13.99 -2.50 -7.42
N ARG A 101 12.69 -2.77 -7.20
CA ARG A 101 12.13 -4.12 -7.32
C ARG A 101 11.01 -4.26 -8.36
N ASN A 102 10.68 -3.19 -9.09
CA ASN A 102 9.59 -3.14 -10.07
C ASN A 102 8.21 -3.53 -9.48
N LEU A 103 8.00 -3.30 -8.19
CA LEU A 103 6.78 -3.66 -7.49
C LEU A 103 5.86 -2.44 -7.35
N PRO A 104 4.59 -2.54 -7.75
CA PRO A 104 3.62 -1.48 -7.49
C PRO A 104 3.27 -1.42 -6.01
N VAL A 105 3.00 -0.20 -5.53
CA VAL A 105 2.67 0.06 -4.13
C VAL A 105 1.40 0.90 -4.03
N VAL A 106 0.52 0.55 -3.11
CA VAL A 106 -0.56 1.41 -2.67
C VAL A 106 -0.22 1.94 -1.28
N LEU A 107 -0.11 3.26 -1.17
CA LEU A 107 0.08 3.95 0.10
C LEU A 107 -1.26 4.44 0.62
N VAL A 108 -1.54 4.22 1.90
CA VAL A 108 -2.76 4.74 2.53
C VAL A 108 -2.43 5.33 3.89
N ALA A 109 -2.63 6.63 4.04
CA ALA A 109 -2.43 7.34 5.30
C ALA A 109 -3.74 7.48 6.07
N HIS A 110 -3.66 7.20 7.37
CA HIS A 110 -4.75 7.38 8.31
C HIS A 110 -4.39 8.45 9.33
N ALA A 111 -5.31 9.37 9.56
CA ALA A 111 -5.24 10.39 10.60
C ALA A 111 -6.55 10.35 11.44
N PRO A 112 -6.69 9.37 12.34
CA PRO A 112 -7.96 9.09 13.03
C PRO A 112 -8.55 10.30 13.78
N PHE A 113 -7.68 11.20 14.28
CA PHE A 113 -8.12 12.40 14.99
C PHE A 113 -8.81 13.44 14.10
N LEU A 114 -8.51 13.46 12.78
CA LEU A 114 -9.18 14.35 11.82
C LEU A 114 -10.60 13.86 11.49
N ALA A 115 -10.86 12.59 11.65
CA ALA A 115 -12.19 11.99 11.47
C ALA A 115 -13.05 12.02 12.74
N GLY A 116 -12.65 12.77 13.79
CA GLY A 116 -13.38 12.85 15.06
C GLY A 116 -13.23 11.61 15.95
N ALA A 117 -12.42 10.64 15.57
CA ALA A 117 -12.11 9.49 16.40
C ALA A 117 -11.21 9.92 17.58
N SER A 118 -11.48 9.41 18.79
CA SER A 118 -10.68 9.72 19.97
C SER A 118 -9.20 9.36 19.74
N PRO A 119 -8.26 10.27 20.04
CA PRO A 119 -6.83 10.05 19.82
C PRO A 119 -6.23 8.98 20.73
N VAL A 120 -6.99 8.44 21.65
CA VAL A 120 -6.48 7.63 22.77
C VAL A 120 -5.86 6.28 22.35
N ASN A 121 -6.14 5.76 21.14
CA ASN A 121 -5.69 4.41 20.80
C ASN A 121 -4.98 4.23 19.45
N ARG A 122 -4.93 5.22 18.56
CA ARG A 122 -4.23 5.08 17.27
C ARG A 122 -3.75 6.44 16.78
N GLY A 123 -2.45 6.67 16.87
CA GLY A 123 -1.79 7.82 16.22
C GLY A 123 -1.91 7.77 14.69
N PRO A 124 -1.52 8.86 14.02
CA PRO A 124 -1.44 8.90 12.57
C PRO A 124 -0.43 7.86 12.07
N HIS A 125 -0.77 7.17 10.99
CA HIS A 125 0.08 6.13 10.43
C HIS A 125 -0.18 5.95 8.92
N CYS A 126 0.81 5.38 8.23
CA CYS A 126 0.71 5.03 6.83
C CYS A 126 0.84 3.52 6.65
N HIS A 127 -0.04 2.95 5.85
CA HIS A 127 0.13 1.60 5.32
C HIS A 127 0.85 1.67 3.98
N VAL A 128 2.00 1.01 3.90
CA VAL A 128 2.75 0.78 2.65
C VAL A 128 2.40 -0.63 2.21
N ILE A 129 1.62 -0.76 1.16
CA ILE A 129 1.08 -2.04 0.68
C ILE A 129 1.71 -2.34 -0.67
N ALA A 130 2.76 -3.15 -0.69
CA ALA A 130 3.41 -3.58 -1.92
C ALA A 130 2.78 -4.86 -2.46
N LEU A 131 2.48 -4.86 -3.75
CA LEU A 131 2.09 -6.07 -4.48
C LEU A 131 3.36 -6.88 -4.75
N THR A 132 3.28 -8.19 -4.58
CA THR A 132 4.47 -9.05 -4.61
C THR A 132 4.87 -9.52 -6.00
N ALA A 133 4.11 -9.19 -7.04
CA ALA A 133 4.47 -9.45 -8.43
C ALA A 133 5.01 -8.20 -9.11
N GLU A 134 6.11 -8.37 -9.85
CA GLU A 134 6.71 -7.30 -10.64
C GLU A 134 5.75 -6.84 -11.75
N LEU A 135 5.69 -5.53 -11.97
CA LEU A 135 4.88 -4.92 -13.00
C LEU A 135 5.76 -4.37 -14.12
N SER A 136 5.48 -4.82 -15.34
CA SER A 136 6.11 -4.35 -16.57
C SER A 136 5.08 -3.72 -17.51
N ILE A 137 5.54 -3.22 -18.63
CA ILE A 137 4.67 -2.70 -19.71
C ILE A 137 3.71 -3.78 -20.29
N LEU A 138 4.05 -5.06 -20.11
CA LEU A 138 3.23 -6.20 -20.54
C LEU A 138 2.26 -6.68 -19.42
N GLY A 139 2.26 -6.03 -18.26
CA GLY A 139 1.49 -6.44 -17.10
C GLY A 139 2.33 -7.07 -16.01
N PHE A 140 1.66 -7.77 -15.09
CA PHE A 140 2.33 -8.47 -14.00
C PHE A 140 3.14 -9.67 -14.51
N THR A 141 4.29 -9.91 -13.89
CA THR A 141 5.25 -10.95 -14.26
C THR A 141 5.66 -11.80 -13.05
N THR A 142 6.93 -11.87 -12.73
CA THR A 142 7.47 -12.72 -11.68
C THR A 142 7.08 -12.26 -10.28
N THR A 143 6.77 -13.20 -9.39
CA THR A 143 6.58 -12.91 -7.97
C THR A 143 7.94 -12.71 -7.29
N ASN A 144 8.07 -11.66 -6.51
CA ASN A 144 9.25 -11.38 -5.70
C ASN A 144 9.05 -11.98 -4.30
N ASP A 145 9.60 -13.17 -4.08
CA ASP A 145 9.46 -13.89 -2.81
C ASP A 145 10.40 -13.33 -1.72
N GLU A 146 11.42 -12.52 -2.08
CA GLU A 146 12.32 -11.90 -1.10
C GLU A 146 11.56 -11.05 -0.10
N ILE A 147 10.69 -10.16 -0.58
CA ILE A 147 9.97 -9.19 0.27
C ILE A 147 8.94 -9.83 1.21
N THR A 148 8.61 -11.09 1.02
CA THR A 148 7.68 -11.83 1.89
C THR A 148 8.41 -12.70 2.92
N SER A 149 9.73 -12.74 2.87
CA SER A 149 10.58 -13.45 3.83
C SER A 149 10.96 -12.57 5.03
N ASP A 150 11.27 -13.18 6.15
CA ASP A 150 11.76 -12.46 7.33
C ASP A 150 13.06 -11.68 7.04
N ALA A 151 13.95 -12.26 6.24
CA ALA A 151 15.19 -11.60 5.82
C ALA A 151 14.90 -10.37 4.95
N GLY A 152 13.95 -10.47 4.02
CA GLY A 152 13.51 -9.36 3.18
C GLY A 152 12.85 -8.25 3.99
N HIS A 153 12.06 -8.59 5.00
CA HIS A 153 11.48 -7.59 5.91
C HIS A 153 12.55 -6.80 6.67
N LEU A 154 13.65 -7.44 7.11
CA LEU A 154 14.76 -6.74 7.74
C LEU A 154 15.49 -5.80 6.77
N VAL A 155 15.64 -6.20 5.51
CA VAL A 155 16.23 -5.34 4.47
C VAL A 155 15.34 -4.12 4.23
N LEU A 156 14.04 -4.32 4.07
CA LEU A 156 13.08 -3.22 3.88
C LEU A 156 13.07 -2.27 5.08
N TYR A 157 13.12 -2.80 6.30
CA TYR A 157 13.18 -1.97 7.51
C TYR A 157 14.39 -1.04 7.49
N ARG A 158 15.58 -1.57 7.14
CA ARG A 158 16.81 -0.77 7.01
C ARG A 158 16.70 0.28 5.90
N GLU A 159 16.18 -0.09 4.73
CA GLU A 159 15.97 0.86 3.63
C GLU A 159 15.07 2.04 4.05
N PHE A 160 14.02 1.78 4.82
CA PHE A 160 13.14 2.83 5.34
C PHE A 160 13.79 3.66 6.45
N GLN A 161 14.65 3.06 7.29
CA GLN A 161 15.45 3.81 8.27
C GLN A 161 16.46 4.72 7.57
N ASP A 162 17.22 4.21 6.60
CA ASP A 162 18.21 4.98 5.85
C ASP A 162 17.59 6.15 5.09
N ALA A 163 16.34 5.98 4.66
CA ALA A 163 15.54 7.06 4.04
C ALA A 163 14.92 8.04 5.06
N GLY A 164 15.09 7.80 6.37
CA GLY A 164 14.50 8.62 7.42
C GLY A 164 12.97 8.53 7.50
N ALA A 165 12.39 7.47 6.96
CA ALA A 165 10.94 7.24 6.96
C ALA A 165 10.46 6.57 8.26
N ILE A 166 11.35 5.88 8.96
CA ILE A 166 11.14 5.26 10.29
C ILE A 166 12.35 5.54 11.17
N SER A 167 12.13 5.62 12.48
CA SER A 167 13.16 5.81 13.51
C SER A 167 13.57 4.50 14.17
#